data_1352645b1d933487b5496a1b3db36769
#
_entry.id   1352645b1d933487b5496a1b3db36769
#
_cell.length_a   1.000
_cell.length_b   1.000
_cell.length_c   1.000
_cell.angle_alpha   90.00
_cell.angle_beta   90.00
_cell.angle_gamma   90.00
#
_symmetry.space_group_name_H-M   'P 1'
#
loop_
_entity.id
_entity.type
_entity.pdbx_description
1 polymer ?
#
loop_
_entity_poly.entity_id
_entity_poly.type
_entity_poly.pdbx_seq_one_letter_code
_entity_poly.pdbx_strand_id
1 'polypeptide(L)'
;MSAAPRVFLVAAEASGDAIAADLIDALRRLRPDVEIAGVGGTEMAARGVASAVDISELSVFGMFDGLKIVKLVHERAEETAAAAAAFNADAVVLIDSWGFMLRAAWKLEALLPDVARIKYVAPQVFASRRGRARVAAEHFTHLLAIHPFDADYFEPHGLETRFVGNPALERD
;
A
#
# COMPACT_ATOMS: atom_id res chain seq x y z
N MET A 1 -10.11 15.18 23.34
CA MET A 1 -10.00 15.29 21.87
C MET A 1 -9.13 14.12 21.42
N SER A 2 -9.59 13.32 20.48
CA SER A 2 -8.76 12.25 19.89
C SER A 2 -7.59 12.91 19.15
N ALA A 3 -6.39 12.34 19.24
CA ALA A 3 -5.25 12.81 18.47
C ALA A 3 -5.55 12.74 16.96
N ALA A 4 -4.91 13.59 16.16
CA ALA A 4 -5.01 13.56 14.72
C ALA A 4 -4.53 12.19 14.20
N PRO A 5 -5.30 11.51 13.33
CA PRO A 5 -4.88 10.22 12.78
C PRO A 5 -3.66 10.40 11.86
N ARG A 6 -2.71 9.48 11.96
CA ARG A 6 -1.47 9.48 11.19
C ARG A 6 -1.48 8.33 10.20
N VAL A 7 -1.63 8.63 8.92
CA VAL A 7 -1.75 7.66 7.85
C VAL A 7 -0.51 7.69 6.95
N PHE A 8 0.13 6.54 6.78
CA PHE A 8 1.30 6.39 5.91
C PHE A 8 0.89 5.64 4.64
N LEU A 9 1.10 6.27 3.48
CA LEU A 9 0.71 5.72 2.17
C LEU A 9 1.93 5.19 1.43
N VAL A 10 1.80 4.03 0.80
CA VAL A 10 2.88 3.43 0.01
C VAL A 10 2.39 3.11 -1.39
N ALA A 11 3.00 3.73 -2.40
CA ALA A 11 2.72 3.52 -3.82
C ALA A 11 4.04 3.38 -4.59
N ALA A 12 4.30 2.23 -5.21
CA ALA A 12 5.56 1.94 -5.89
C ALA A 12 5.51 2.15 -7.40
N GLU A 13 4.32 2.33 -7.96
CA GLU A 13 4.09 2.46 -9.41
C GLU A 13 3.16 3.65 -9.69
N ALA A 14 3.19 4.17 -10.92
CA ALA A 14 2.39 5.33 -11.31
C ALA A 14 0.89 5.14 -11.11
N SER A 15 0.36 3.92 -11.34
CA SER A 15 -1.05 3.58 -11.08
C SER A 15 -1.40 3.71 -9.60
N GLY A 16 -0.56 3.18 -8.73
CA GLY A 16 -0.72 3.28 -7.29
C GLY A 16 -0.56 4.71 -6.77
N ASP A 17 0.37 5.48 -7.34
CA ASP A 17 0.61 6.89 -6.98
C ASP A 17 -0.62 7.76 -7.29
N ALA A 18 -1.27 7.53 -8.43
CA ALA A 18 -2.52 8.21 -8.78
C ALA A 18 -3.66 7.85 -7.81
N ILE A 19 -3.80 6.58 -7.43
CA ILE A 19 -4.79 6.14 -6.43
C ILE A 19 -4.50 6.75 -5.05
N ALA A 20 -3.22 6.78 -4.65
CA ALA A 20 -2.79 7.42 -3.40
C ALA A 20 -3.16 8.91 -3.36
N ALA A 21 -2.99 9.59 -4.47
CA ALA A 21 -3.33 11.01 -4.61
C ALA A 21 -4.82 11.26 -4.39
N ASP A 22 -5.70 10.46 -5.00
CA ASP A 22 -7.14 10.55 -4.79
C ASP A 22 -7.52 10.25 -3.32
N LEU A 23 -6.83 9.27 -2.72
CA LEU A 23 -7.03 8.93 -1.30
C LEU A 23 -6.60 10.07 -0.38
N ILE A 24 -5.49 10.76 -0.67
CA ILE A 24 -5.05 11.96 0.08
C ILE A 24 -6.14 13.04 0.06
N ASP A 25 -6.68 13.33 -1.13
CA ASP A 25 -7.72 14.35 -1.29
C ASP A 25 -9.00 13.96 -0.53
N ALA A 26 -9.39 12.69 -0.57
CA ALA A 26 -10.55 12.18 0.16
C ALA A 26 -10.36 12.22 1.68
N LEU A 27 -9.20 11.78 2.18
CA LEU A 27 -8.88 11.78 3.61
C LEU A 27 -8.91 13.20 4.17
N ARG A 28 -8.31 14.18 3.49
CA ARG A 28 -8.29 15.58 3.92
C ARG A 28 -9.67 16.23 3.93
N ARG A 29 -10.56 15.82 3.03
CA ARG A 29 -11.96 16.27 3.05
C ARG A 29 -12.73 15.73 4.25
N LEU A 30 -12.52 14.46 4.60
CA LEU A 30 -13.23 13.80 5.68
C LEU A 30 -12.62 14.10 7.06
N ARG A 31 -11.33 14.26 7.12
CA ARG A 31 -10.55 14.53 8.34
C ARG A 31 -9.49 15.59 8.04
N PRO A 32 -9.86 16.89 8.11
CA PRO A 32 -8.92 17.99 7.83
C PRO A 32 -7.68 18.01 8.73
N ASP A 33 -7.75 17.36 9.89
CA ASP A 33 -6.67 17.20 10.86
C ASP A 33 -5.76 16.00 10.59
N VAL A 34 -6.05 15.17 9.57
CA VAL A 34 -5.22 13.98 9.27
C VAL A 34 -3.79 14.37 8.90
N GLU A 35 -2.83 13.72 9.53
CA GLU A 35 -1.42 13.79 9.14
C GLU A 35 -1.11 12.67 8.14
N ILE A 36 -0.52 13.03 7.00
CA ILE A 36 -0.20 12.07 5.93
C ILE A 36 1.27 12.19 5.57
N ALA A 37 1.95 11.04 5.57
CA ALA A 37 3.28 10.86 5.01
C ALA A 37 3.29 9.62 4.12
N GLY A 38 4.37 9.34 3.41
CA GLY A 38 4.42 8.12 2.61
C GLY A 38 5.62 7.99 1.70
N VAL A 39 5.52 6.96 0.88
CA VAL A 39 6.44 6.65 -0.23
C VAL A 39 5.62 6.61 -1.51
N GLY A 40 5.98 7.42 -2.49
CA GLY A 40 5.21 7.52 -3.73
C GLY A 40 5.93 8.36 -4.78
N GLY A 41 5.18 8.76 -5.79
CA GLY A 41 5.67 9.49 -6.93
C GLY A 41 5.22 10.95 -6.99
N THR A 42 5.09 11.44 -8.21
CA THR A 42 4.80 12.85 -8.51
C THR A 42 3.38 13.27 -8.14
N GLU A 43 2.41 12.36 -8.18
CA GLU A 43 1.01 12.65 -7.85
C GLU A 43 0.83 12.90 -6.35
N MET A 44 1.47 12.08 -5.50
CA MET A 44 1.51 12.31 -4.06
C MET A 44 2.30 13.59 -3.73
N ALA A 45 3.44 13.81 -4.39
CA ALA A 45 4.26 15.01 -4.20
C ALA A 45 3.51 16.30 -4.55
N ALA A 46 2.70 16.30 -5.63
CA ALA A 46 1.85 17.44 -6.01
C ALA A 46 0.81 17.78 -4.94
N ARG A 47 0.49 16.85 -4.05
CA ARG A 47 -0.39 17.04 -2.88
C ARG A 47 0.37 17.31 -1.58
N GLY A 48 1.65 17.64 -1.68
CA GLY A 48 2.50 17.98 -0.55
C GLY A 48 2.97 16.78 0.27
N VAL A 49 2.86 15.55 -0.26
CA VAL A 49 3.38 14.32 0.36
C VAL A 49 4.63 13.89 -0.41
N ALA A 50 5.77 14.42 -0.03
CA ALA A 50 7.07 14.03 -0.59
C ALA A 50 7.40 12.58 -0.20
N SER A 51 8.01 11.83 -1.12
CA SER A 51 8.41 10.45 -0.85
C SER A 51 9.50 10.39 0.22
N ALA A 52 9.26 9.62 1.27
CA ALA A 52 10.22 9.39 2.35
C ALA A 52 11.38 8.46 1.95
N VAL A 53 11.21 7.69 0.87
CA VAL A 53 12.19 6.74 0.33
C VAL A 53 12.24 6.92 -1.18
N ASP A 54 13.45 6.89 -1.75
CA ASP A 54 13.62 6.90 -3.20
C ASP A 54 13.35 5.50 -3.77
N ILE A 55 12.25 5.38 -4.51
CA ILE A 55 11.83 4.15 -5.19
C ILE A 55 12.00 4.21 -6.71
N SER A 56 12.61 5.26 -7.26
CA SER A 56 12.75 5.47 -8.71
C SER A 56 13.48 4.31 -9.40
N GLU A 57 14.44 3.70 -8.74
CA GLU A 57 15.20 2.57 -9.26
C GLU A 57 14.33 1.30 -9.43
N LEU A 58 13.24 1.13 -8.67
CA LEU A 58 12.37 -0.03 -8.78
C LEU A 58 11.68 -0.15 -10.16
N SER A 59 11.50 0.97 -10.84
CA SER A 59 10.88 1.03 -12.18
C SER A 59 11.88 0.86 -13.33
N VAL A 60 13.19 1.00 -13.06
CA VAL A 60 14.23 1.02 -14.09
C VAL A 60 14.83 -0.37 -14.34
N PHE A 61 14.83 -1.25 -13.32
CA PHE A 61 15.41 -2.59 -13.45
C PHE A 61 14.51 -3.50 -14.29
N GLY A 62 14.98 -3.82 -15.49
CA GLY A 62 14.37 -4.81 -16.37
C GLY A 62 14.54 -6.26 -15.88
N MET A 63 13.87 -7.19 -16.56
CA MET A 63 13.76 -8.62 -16.22
C MET A 63 15.11 -9.39 -16.12
N PHE A 64 16.26 -8.78 -16.42
CA PHE A 64 17.57 -9.44 -16.51
C PHE A 64 18.45 -9.31 -15.24
N ASP A 65 18.05 -8.51 -14.24
CA ASP A 65 18.85 -8.25 -13.04
C ASP A 65 18.34 -8.97 -11.77
N GLY A 66 17.83 -10.18 -11.91
CA GLY A 66 17.04 -10.92 -10.92
C GLY A 66 17.50 -10.83 -9.45
N LEU A 67 18.78 -11.08 -9.14
CA LEU A 67 19.27 -11.05 -7.75
C LEU A 67 19.44 -9.62 -7.22
N LYS A 68 19.86 -8.69 -8.08
CA LYS A 68 20.05 -7.28 -7.69
C LYS A 68 18.72 -6.61 -7.38
N ILE A 69 17.70 -6.90 -8.19
CA ILE A 69 16.36 -6.34 -7.97
C ILE A 69 15.73 -6.89 -6.69
N VAL A 70 15.92 -8.17 -6.38
CA VAL A 70 15.42 -8.76 -5.13
C VAL A 70 16.03 -8.07 -3.92
N LYS A 71 17.35 -7.84 -3.92
CA LYS A 71 18.02 -7.13 -2.84
C LYS A 71 17.50 -5.69 -2.70
N LEU A 72 17.42 -4.95 -3.81
CA LEU A 72 16.91 -3.58 -3.82
C LEU A 72 15.48 -3.49 -3.28
N VAL A 73 14.59 -4.39 -3.73
CA VAL A 73 13.20 -4.44 -3.25
C VAL A 73 13.15 -4.66 -1.73
N HIS A 74 13.99 -5.54 -1.18
CA HIS A 74 14.06 -5.77 0.25
C HIS A 74 14.59 -4.55 1.02
N GLU A 75 15.63 -3.89 0.52
CA GLU A 75 16.19 -2.67 1.13
C GLU A 75 15.15 -1.55 1.13
N ARG A 76 14.49 -1.27 0.01
CA ARG A 76 13.43 -0.24 -0.07
C ARG A 76 12.21 -0.56 0.79
N ALA A 77 11.85 -1.85 0.92
CA ALA A 77 10.77 -2.28 1.82
C ALA A 77 11.13 -2.04 3.29
N GLU A 78 12.39 -2.27 3.67
CA GLU A 78 12.89 -2.01 5.03
C GLU A 78 12.93 -0.52 5.35
N GLU A 79 13.45 0.30 4.43
CA GLU A 79 13.45 1.76 4.55
C GLU A 79 12.02 2.32 4.65
N THR A 80 11.07 1.76 3.88
CA THR A 80 9.66 2.12 3.93
C THR A 80 9.04 1.83 5.30
N ALA A 81 9.30 0.66 5.86
CA ALA A 81 8.83 0.30 7.19
C ALA A 81 9.45 1.19 8.28
N ALA A 82 10.76 1.50 8.17
CA ALA A 82 11.44 2.41 9.09
C ALA A 82 10.88 3.84 9.01
N ALA A 83 10.56 4.33 7.81
CA ALA A 83 9.94 5.64 7.62
C ALA A 83 8.53 5.71 8.23
N ALA A 84 7.71 4.66 8.08
CA ALA A 84 6.39 4.57 8.72
C ALA A 84 6.50 4.56 10.26
N ALA A 85 7.49 3.86 10.80
CA ALA A 85 7.78 3.84 12.24
C ALA A 85 8.22 5.21 12.74
N ALA A 86 9.14 5.88 12.05
CA ALA A 86 9.60 7.24 12.41
C ALA A 86 8.46 8.26 12.35
N PHE A 87 7.51 8.08 11.44
CA PHE A 87 6.29 8.90 11.35
C PHE A 87 5.30 8.59 12.48
N ASN A 88 5.45 7.50 13.23
CA ASN A 88 4.49 6.97 14.20
C ASN A 88 3.10 6.73 13.56
N ALA A 89 3.06 6.01 12.46
CA ALA A 89 1.84 5.73 11.74
C ALA A 89 0.82 4.94 12.58
N ASP A 90 -0.45 5.35 12.57
CA ASP A 90 -1.57 4.59 13.12
C ASP A 90 -2.05 3.52 12.13
N ALA A 91 -1.92 3.82 10.82
CA ALA A 91 -2.25 2.91 9.75
C ALA A 91 -1.29 3.10 8.57
N VAL A 92 -0.97 2.01 7.88
CA VAL A 92 -0.20 2.01 6.64
C VAL A 92 -1.06 1.44 5.52
N VAL A 93 -1.24 2.21 4.44
CA VAL A 93 -1.99 1.79 3.26
C VAL A 93 -1.01 1.43 2.15
N LEU A 94 -1.02 0.17 1.72
CA LEU A 94 -0.12 -0.41 0.73
C LEU A 94 -0.89 -0.58 -0.59
N ILE A 95 -0.59 0.26 -1.57
CA ILE A 95 -1.42 0.49 -2.74
C ILE A 95 -0.86 -0.20 -3.97
N ASP A 96 -1.71 -1.00 -4.65
CA ASP A 96 -1.39 -1.73 -5.89
C ASP A 96 -0.21 -2.70 -5.72
N SER A 97 0.69 -2.82 -6.67
CA SER A 97 1.95 -3.59 -6.70
C SER A 97 2.10 -4.73 -5.66
N TRP A 98 1.85 -5.99 -6.08
CA TRP A 98 1.87 -7.12 -5.13
C TRP A 98 3.24 -7.39 -4.51
N GLY A 99 4.27 -7.48 -5.34
CA GLY A 99 5.59 -7.96 -4.90
C GLY A 99 6.25 -7.05 -3.87
N PHE A 100 6.26 -5.76 -4.11
CA PHE A 100 6.82 -4.77 -3.19
C PHE A 100 5.97 -4.62 -1.93
N MET A 101 4.64 -4.52 -2.09
CA MET A 101 3.72 -4.30 -0.96
C MET A 101 3.72 -5.46 0.02
N LEU A 102 3.85 -6.71 -0.46
CA LEU A 102 3.98 -7.86 0.42
C LEU A 102 5.25 -7.80 1.26
N ARG A 103 6.39 -7.42 0.67
CA ARG A 103 7.65 -7.29 1.40
C ARG A 103 7.63 -6.14 2.39
N ALA A 104 7.01 -5.03 2.02
CA ALA A 104 6.79 -3.91 2.94
C ALA A 104 5.88 -4.33 4.12
N ALA A 105 4.83 -5.12 3.85
CA ALA A 105 3.96 -5.65 4.90
C ALA A 105 4.72 -6.56 5.88
N TRP A 106 5.60 -7.44 5.40
CA TRP A 106 6.46 -8.28 6.25
C TRP A 106 7.38 -7.45 7.16
N LYS A 107 8.00 -6.40 6.61
CA LYS A 107 8.87 -5.51 7.40
C LYS A 107 8.08 -4.71 8.43
N LEU A 108 6.90 -4.22 8.05
CA LEU A 108 5.97 -3.53 8.95
C LEU A 108 5.49 -4.44 10.07
N GLU A 109 5.12 -5.68 9.78
CA GLU A 109 4.68 -6.66 10.78
C GLU A 109 5.77 -6.92 11.84
N ALA A 110 7.02 -7.01 11.41
CA ALA A 110 8.15 -7.22 12.31
C ALA A 110 8.47 -5.97 13.16
N LEU A 111 8.34 -4.77 12.60
CA LEU A 111 8.73 -3.52 13.24
C LEU A 111 7.59 -2.85 14.01
N LEU A 112 6.38 -2.95 13.49
CA LEU A 112 5.14 -2.33 14.00
C LEU A 112 4.01 -3.37 14.01
N PRO A 113 4.03 -4.39 14.87
CA PRO A 113 3.08 -5.51 14.82
C PRO A 113 1.63 -5.07 15.00
N ASP A 114 1.38 -4.02 15.76
CA ASP A 114 0.04 -3.54 16.10
C ASP A 114 -0.51 -2.51 15.10
N VAL A 115 0.29 -2.07 14.12
CA VAL A 115 -0.17 -1.10 13.11
C VAL A 115 -1.11 -1.78 12.11
N ALA A 116 -2.18 -1.08 11.73
CA ALA A 116 -3.07 -1.55 10.67
C ALA A 116 -2.33 -1.54 9.31
N ARG A 117 -2.22 -2.71 8.68
CA ARG A 117 -1.64 -2.90 7.34
C ARG A 117 -2.76 -3.11 6.34
N ILE A 118 -3.12 -2.04 5.66
CA ILE A 118 -4.28 -2.01 4.76
C ILE A 118 -3.80 -2.19 3.32
N LYS A 119 -4.18 -3.28 2.67
CA LYS A 119 -3.95 -3.43 1.23
C LYS A 119 -5.03 -2.69 0.47
N TYR A 120 -4.66 -1.81 -0.44
CA TYR A 120 -5.58 -1.16 -1.36
C TYR A 120 -5.30 -1.66 -2.78
N VAL A 121 -6.33 -2.09 -3.49
CA VAL A 121 -6.31 -2.91 -4.71
C VAL A 121 -5.90 -4.35 -4.42
N ALA A 122 -6.83 -5.27 -4.61
CA ALA A 122 -6.61 -6.70 -4.42
C ALA A 122 -5.54 -7.25 -5.38
N PRO A 123 -4.65 -8.15 -4.93
CA PRO A 123 -3.78 -8.84 -5.87
C PRO A 123 -4.59 -9.79 -6.75
N GLN A 124 -4.14 -9.98 -7.98
CA GLN A 124 -4.76 -10.97 -8.87
C GLN A 124 -4.64 -12.38 -8.29
N VAL A 125 -5.79 -13.06 -8.13
CA VAL A 125 -5.89 -14.41 -7.54
C VAL A 125 -6.38 -15.47 -8.53
N PHE A 126 -6.50 -15.11 -9.82
CA PHE A 126 -7.01 -16.00 -10.87
C PHE A 126 -5.98 -17.07 -11.26
N ALA A 127 -6.47 -18.19 -11.78
CA ALA A 127 -5.68 -19.31 -12.30
C ALA A 127 -4.62 -19.83 -11.32
N SER A 128 -3.33 -19.70 -11.63
CA SER A 128 -2.22 -20.20 -10.84
C SER A 128 -1.90 -19.37 -9.58
N ARG A 129 -2.63 -18.27 -9.33
CA ARG A 129 -2.30 -17.30 -8.26
C ARG A 129 -3.23 -17.36 -7.05
N ARG A 130 -4.05 -18.40 -6.92
CA ARG A 130 -5.01 -18.56 -5.81
C ARG A 130 -4.38 -18.51 -4.42
N GLY A 131 -3.15 -18.97 -4.26
CA GLY A 131 -2.41 -18.90 -2.99
C GLY A 131 -2.16 -17.47 -2.48
N ARG A 132 -2.26 -16.45 -3.33
CA ARG A 132 -2.08 -15.06 -2.92
C ARG A 132 -3.13 -14.57 -1.94
N ALA A 133 -4.37 -15.09 -2.00
CA ALA A 133 -5.42 -14.71 -1.06
C ALA A 133 -5.07 -15.11 0.37
N ARG A 134 -4.55 -16.33 0.57
CA ARG A 134 -4.08 -16.80 1.87
C ARG A 134 -2.89 -15.98 2.37
N VAL A 135 -1.89 -15.76 1.51
CA VAL A 135 -0.72 -14.96 1.87
C VAL A 135 -1.10 -13.51 2.22
N ALA A 136 -2.08 -12.93 1.49
CA ALA A 136 -2.59 -11.61 1.84
C ALA A 136 -3.24 -11.59 3.23
N ALA A 137 -4.05 -12.61 3.55
CA ALA A 137 -4.71 -12.72 4.86
C ALA A 137 -3.70 -12.93 6.03
N GLU A 138 -2.54 -13.51 5.75
CA GLU A 138 -1.47 -13.68 6.75
C GLU A 138 -0.76 -12.37 7.10
N HIS A 139 -0.66 -11.41 6.16
CA HIS A 139 0.21 -10.23 6.32
C HIS A 139 -0.50 -8.88 6.30
N PHE A 140 -1.71 -8.81 5.74
CA PHE A 140 -2.53 -7.59 5.77
C PHE A 140 -3.67 -7.73 6.78
N THR A 141 -4.05 -6.62 7.41
CA THR A 141 -5.16 -6.59 8.37
C THR A 141 -6.50 -6.34 7.70
N HIS A 142 -6.50 -5.58 6.59
CA HIS A 142 -7.69 -5.20 5.82
C HIS A 142 -7.37 -5.14 4.34
N LEU A 143 -8.40 -5.33 3.51
CA LEU A 143 -8.34 -5.14 2.06
C LEU A 143 -9.41 -4.15 1.62
N LEU A 144 -8.99 -3.08 0.95
CA LEU A 144 -9.86 -2.17 0.20
C LEU A 144 -9.88 -2.64 -1.25
N ALA A 145 -11.00 -3.23 -1.66
CA ALA A 145 -11.17 -3.87 -2.96
C ALA A 145 -11.82 -2.94 -3.97
N ILE A 146 -11.34 -2.95 -5.20
CA ILE A 146 -11.89 -2.17 -6.32
C ILE A 146 -12.90 -2.96 -7.16
N HIS A 147 -13.07 -4.25 -6.87
CA HIS A 147 -14.07 -5.10 -7.50
C HIS A 147 -14.97 -5.74 -6.44
N PRO A 148 -16.29 -5.78 -6.66
CA PRO A 148 -17.23 -6.29 -5.66
C PRO A 148 -17.08 -7.80 -5.38
N PHE A 149 -16.53 -8.56 -6.34
CA PHE A 149 -16.30 -10.00 -6.20
C PHE A 149 -14.99 -10.37 -5.46
N ASP A 150 -14.13 -9.41 -5.14
CA ASP A 150 -12.86 -9.70 -4.45
C ASP A 150 -13.09 -10.32 -3.07
N ALA A 151 -14.13 -9.90 -2.34
CA ALA A 151 -14.46 -10.42 -1.03
C ALA A 151 -14.59 -11.95 -1.02
N ASP A 152 -15.17 -12.55 -2.06
CA ASP A 152 -15.37 -13.99 -2.20
C ASP A 152 -14.06 -14.79 -2.17
N TYR A 153 -12.94 -14.15 -2.54
CA TYR A 153 -11.62 -14.78 -2.55
C TYR A 153 -10.82 -14.57 -1.27
N PHE A 154 -11.02 -13.46 -0.56
CA PHE A 154 -10.17 -13.08 0.57
C PHE A 154 -10.81 -13.33 1.93
N GLU A 155 -12.11 -13.10 2.09
CA GLU A 155 -12.82 -13.33 3.35
C GLU A 155 -12.78 -14.78 3.85
N PRO A 156 -12.84 -15.82 2.97
CA PRO A 156 -12.67 -17.20 3.42
C PRO A 156 -11.33 -17.50 4.09
N HIS A 157 -10.31 -16.65 3.88
CA HIS A 157 -9.01 -16.74 4.53
C HIS A 157 -8.88 -15.83 5.76
N GLY A 158 -9.96 -15.12 6.15
CA GLY A 158 -9.99 -14.26 7.31
C GLY A 158 -9.53 -12.81 7.08
N LEU A 159 -9.33 -12.38 5.82
CA LEU A 159 -8.99 -10.99 5.51
C LEU A 159 -10.27 -10.17 5.36
N GLU A 160 -10.48 -9.23 6.28
CA GLU A 160 -11.60 -8.29 6.19
C GLU A 160 -11.49 -7.49 4.89
N THR A 161 -12.49 -7.64 4.01
CA THR A 161 -12.48 -7.06 2.67
C THR A 161 -13.66 -6.13 2.49
N ARG A 162 -13.38 -4.90 2.06
CA ARG A 162 -14.42 -3.90 1.78
C ARG A 162 -14.32 -3.41 0.34
N PHE A 163 -15.38 -3.53 -0.42
CA PHE A 163 -15.50 -2.90 -1.73
C PHE A 163 -15.64 -1.37 -1.57
N VAL A 164 -14.75 -0.63 -2.23
CA VAL A 164 -14.67 0.84 -2.12
C VAL A 164 -14.87 1.58 -3.46
N GLY A 165 -15.23 0.84 -4.51
CA GLY A 165 -15.30 1.39 -5.86
C GLY A 165 -13.96 1.34 -6.60
N ASN A 166 -14.00 1.60 -7.89
CA ASN A 166 -12.81 1.63 -8.74
C ASN A 166 -12.46 3.08 -9.11
N PRO A 167 -11.40 3.67 -8.54
CA PRO A 167 -11.04 5.06 -8.79
C PRO A 167 -10.77 5.37 -10.28
N ALA A 168 -10.35 4.36 -11.05
CA ALA A 168 -10.10 4.53 -12.48
C ALA A 168 -11.38 4.79 -13.29
N LEU A 169 -12.54 4.38 -12.78
CA LEU A 169 -13.85 4.61 -13.42
C LEU A 169 -14.48 5.96 -13.03
N GLU A 170 -13.93 6.62 -12.02
CA GLU A 170 -14.45 7.89 -11.49
C GLU A 170 -13.66 9.11 -12.00
N ARG A 171 -12.64 8.88 -12.83
CA ARG A 171 -11.74 9.93 -13.36
C ARG A 171 -12.16 10.45 -14.75
N ASP A 172 -13.43 10.42 -15.10
CA ASP A 172 -13.93 11.03 -16.35
C ASP A 172 -14.11 12.55 -16.21
#